data_3c8ee4363ea4ab48527a9fbe8102f1e9
#
_entry.id   3c8ee4363ea4ab48527a9fbe8102f1e9
#
_cell.length_a   1.000
_cell.length_b   1.000
_cell.length_c   1.000
_cell.angle_alpha   90.00
_cell.angle_beta   90.00
_cell.angle_gamma   90.00
#
_symmetry.space_group_name_H-M   'P 1'
#
loop_
_entity.id
_entity.type
_entity.pdbx_description
1 polymer ?
#
loop_
_entity_poly.entity_id
_entity_poly.type
_entity_poly.pdbx_seq_one_letter_code
_entity_poly.pdbx_strand_id
1 'polypeptide(L)'
;MHTTKRLWGLGLIAILVAACSTTGGNASPASPTVESAPPVTQAPASQAASPSAEADICTAAEMPTFTPGTFTIGTDNPAYPPYFEIVDPPVTDPWELGDPTTGTGFESAFAYALAEQLGFTKDQVTWTVVPFANSFAPGDKQFDVDINQVSYSPERAQNVDMSDGYYFLNQAVVANKGTDAAKATTLTALKDLKLGAQVGTTSFATITDVIAPTKDPSVYDTNDAAIAALNAKQIDAIVVDLPTAFFITAAQMDNGVIVGQIEQPEDADAEHFSVVLPKDSPLTDCVNQAIAAMQSDGTLDAITQEWLSDKADAPVFQP
;
A
#
# COMPACT_ATOMS: atom_id res chain seq x y z
N MET A 1 34.40 20.48 45.57
CA MET A 1 34.38 21.94 45.85
C MET A 1 33.83 22.64 44.64
N HIS A 2 32.80 23.33 44.90
CA HIS A 2 31.98 24.36 44.30
C HIS A 2 30.77 23.88 43.50
N THR A 3 29.71 23.83 44.27
CA THR A 3 28.28 23.94 43.93
C THR A 3 27.94 25.31 43.35
N THR A 4 27.06 25.36 42.36
CA THR A 4 26.10 26.48 42.22
C THR A 4 24.79 26.03 41.62
N LYS A 5 23.78 26.02 42.47
CA LYS A 5 22.33 25.99 42.12
C LYS A 5 21.91 27.39 41.65
N ARG A 6 21.04 27.50 40.67
CA ARG A 6 20.09 28.61 40.57
C ARG A 6 18.70 28.13 40.16
N LEU A 7 17.77 28.50 41.02
CA LEU A 7 16.33 28.34 40.94
C LEU A 7 15.68 29.56 40.26
N TRP A 8 14.39 29.31 39.85
CA TRP A 8 13.22 30.20 39.82
C TRP A 8 12.81 30.83 38.50
N GLY A 9 11.55 30.66 38.22
CA GLY A 9 10.70 31.46 37.33
C GLY A 9 9.34 30.85 37.05
N LEU A 10 8.45 30.75 38.08
CA LEU A 10 7.01 30.58 37.86
C LEU A 10 6.42 31.91 37.36
N GLY A 11 5.63 31.88 36.30
CA GLY A 11 4.79 32.97 35.83
C GLY A 11 3.35 32.48 35.70
N LEU A 12 2.52 32.77 36.72
CA LEU A 12 1.07 32.71 36.68
C LEU A 12 0.54 33.93 35.94
N ILE A 13 -0.37 33.77 35.01
CA ILE A 13 -1.23 34.82 34.49
C ILE A 13 -2.69 34.38 34.67
N ALA A 14 -3.40 35.25 35.40
CA ALA A 14 -4.77 35.07 35.87
C ALA A 14 -5.80 35.42 34.80
N ILE A 15 -6.91 34.71 34.91
CA ILE A 15 -8.16 34.84 34.20
C ILE A 15 -8.93 36.07 34.68
N LEU A 16 -9.52 36.86 33.80
CA LEU A 16 -10.56 37.83 34.09
C LEU A 16 -11.85 37.47 33.36
N VAL A 17 -12.82 37.06 34.16
CA VAL A 17 -14.23 36.90 33.82
C VAL A 17 -14.91 38.23 34.02
N ALA A 18 -15.69 38.71 33.04
CA ALA A 18 -16.63 39.80 33.22
C ALA A 18 -18.03 39.34 32.78
N ALA A 19 -18.86 39.13 33.76
CA ALA A 19 -20.30 38.99 33.63
C ALA A 19 -20.97 40.37 33.77
N CYS A 20 -21.90 40.72 32.90
CA CYS A 20 -22.89 41.76 33.16
C CYS A 20 -24.27 41.28 32.72
N SER A 21 -25.05 41.06 33.72
CA SER A 21 -26.51 40.95 33.65
C SER A 21 -27.15 42.31 33.84
N THR A 22 -28.17 42.68 33.06
CA THR A 22 -29.21 43.62 33.49
C THR A 22 -30.57 43.21 32.96
N THR A 23 -31.47 43.28 33.90
CA THR A 23 -32.89 42.96 33.91
C THR A 23 -33.75 44.02 33.24
N GLY A 24 -34.94 43.58 32.73
CA GLY A 24 -36.21 44.21 32.97
C GLY A 24 -36.81 45.06 31.85
N GLY A 25 -38.05 44.77 31.47
CA GLY A 25 -38.94 45.71 30.86
C GLY A 25 -40.02 45.10 29.95
N ASN A 26 -41.13 44.72 30.55
CA ASN A 26 -42.40 44.41 29.90
C ASN A 26 -43.01 45.67 29.24
N ALA A 27 -43.45 45.55 27.99
CA ALA A 27 -44.60 46.33 27.46
C ALA A 27 -45.12 45.71 26.15
N SER A 28 -46.33 45.21 26.17
CA SER A 28 -47.25 45.03 25.04
C SER A 28 -48.30 46.16 25.15
N PRO A 29 -49.12 46.51 24.16
CA PRO A 29 -49.32 46.08 22.78
C PRO A 29 -49.52 47.25 21.79
N ALA A 30 -49.47 47.01 20.49
CA ALA A 30 -50.36 47.69 19.52
C ALA A 30 -50.31 46.93 18.17
N SER A 31 -51.45 46.43 17.73
CA SER A 31 -51.69 45.97 16.36
C SER A 31 -51.70 47.12 15.39
N PRO A 32 -51.07 47.00 14.22
CA PRO A 32 -51.46 47.78 13.07
C PRO A 32 -52.13 46.93 11.99
N THR A 33 -53.16 47.50 11.50
CA THR A 33 -54.02 47.33 10.35
C THR A 33 -53.38 46.60 9.17
N VAL A 34 -54.13 45.60 8.67
CA VAL A 34 -53.84 44.85 7.45
C VAL A 34 -54.15 45.77 6.25
N GLU A 35 -53.12 46.17 5.50
CA GLU A 35 -53.23 46.76 4.18
C GLU A 35 -53.06 45.65 3.14
N SER A 36 -54.10 45.47 2.32
CA SER A 36 -54.15 44.49 1.24
C SER A 36 -53.14 44.84 0.12
N ALA A 37 -52.13 43.99 -0.04
CA ALA A 37 -51.26 44.03 -1.21
C ALA A 37 -51.87 43.28 -2.41
N PRO A 38 -51.63 43.75 -3.64
CA PRO A 38 -52.20 43.13 -4.85
C PRO A 38 -51.61 41.72 -5.12
N PRO A 39 -52.31 40.89 -5.91
CA PRO A 39 -51.91 39.52 -6.16
C PRO A 39 -50.60 39.47 -6.96
N VAL A 40 -49.58 38.88 -6.39
CA VAL A 40 -48.34 38.58 -7.07
C VAL A 40 -48.59 37.39 -8.00
N THR A 41 -48.48 37.60 -9.29
CA THR A 41 -48.48 36.58 -10.30
C THR A 41 -47.27 35.68 -10.07
N GLN A 42 -47.48 34.44 -9.65
CA GLN A 42 -46.43 33.45 -9.58
C GLN A 42 -45.90 33.13 -10.97
N ALA A 43 -44.63 33.43 -11.22
CA ALA A 43 -43.89 32.90 -12.32
C ALA A 43 -43.81 31.36 -12.18
N PRO A 44 -43.86 30.58 -13.29
CA PRO A 44 -43.73 29.12 -13.18
C PRO A 44 -42.40 28.79 -12.53
N ALA A 45 -42.47 27.95 -11.49
CA ALA A 45 -41.30 27.39 -10.85
C ALA A 45 -40.48 26.68 -11.91
N SER A 46 -39.27 27.20 -12.14
CA SER A 46 -38.27 26.47 -12.90
C SER A 46 -38.03 25.14 -12.18
N GLN A 47 -38.42 24.03 -12.79
CA GLN A 47 -38.05 22.71 -12.32
C GLN A 47 -36.51 22.70 -12.32
N ALA A 48 -35.93 22.69 -11.13
CA ALA A 48 -34.54 22.34 -10.98
C ALA A 48 -34.38 20.96 -11.64
N ALA A 49 -33.56 20.90 -12.67
CA ALA A 49 -33.14 19.63 -13.24
C ALA A 49 -32.57 18.80 -12.08
N SER A 50 -33.17 17.64 -11.82
CA SER A 50 -32.54 16.63 -10.98
C SER A 50 -31.11 16.43 -11.49
N PRO A 51 -30.10 16.37 -10.63
CA PRO A 51 -28.78 15.97 -11.07
C PRO A 51 -28.99 14.65 -11.82
N SER A 52 -28.55 14.62 -13.07
CA SER A 52 -28.39 13.37 -13.83
C SER A 52 -27.55 12.48 -12.91
N ALA A 53 -28.05 11.33 -12.50
CA ALA A 53 -27.22 10.32 -11.88
C ALA A 53 -26.10 10.07 -12.88
N GLU A 54 -24.88 10.49 -12.55
CA GLU A 54 -23.70 10.05 -13.27
C GLU A 54 -23.79 8.52 -13.27
N ALA A 55 -23.70 7.93 -14.46
CA ALA A 55 -23.71 6.47 -14.56
C ALA A 55 -22.58 5.94 -13.67
N ASP A 56 -22.89 4.98 -12.81
CA ASP A 56 -21.90 4.33 -11.98
C ASP A 56 -20.96 3.54 -12.89
N ILE A 57 -19.81 4.14 -13.22
CA ILE A 57 -18.81 3.54 -14.11
C ILE A 57 -18.08 2.37 -13.45
N CYS A 58 -18.30 2.11 -12.17
CA CYS A 58 -17.64 1.05 -11.41
C CYS A 58 -18.29 -0.34 -11.55
N THR A 59 -18.95 -0.58 -12.66
CA THR A 59 -19.48 -1.93 -13.00
C THR A 59 -18.75 -2.47 -14.22
N ALA A 60 -18.53 -3.77 -14.27
CA ALA A 60 -17.83 -4.43 -15.39
C ALA A 60 -18.37 -4.08 -16.78
N ALA A 61 -19.69 -3.78 -16.88
CA ALA A 61 -20.35 -3.44 -18.14
C ALA A 61 -20.03 -2.03 -18.65
N GLU A 62 -19.77 -1.08 -17.73
CA GLU A 62 -19.57 0.34 -18.03
C GLU A 62 -18.11 0.75 -17.92
N MET A 63 -17.27 -0.11 -17.34
CA MET A 63 -15.86 0.16 -17.06
C MET A 63 -15.04 0.23 -18.36
N PRO A 64 -14.31 1.33 -18.61
CA PRO A 64 -13.48 1.48 -19.81
C PRO A 64 -12.17 0.71 -19.68
N THR A 65 -12.23 -0.61 -19.79
CA THR A 65 -11.07 -1.50 -19.69
C THR A 65 -10.18 -1.45 -20.94
N PHE A 66 -8.89 -1.79 -20.78
CA PHE A 66 -7.90 -1.92 -21.84
C PHE A 66 -8.40 -2.81 -23.00
N THR A 67 -8.96 -3.96 -22.66
CA THR A 67 -9.72 -4.80 -23.60
C THR A 67 -11.18 -4.79 -23.19
N PRO A 68 -12.10 -4.24 -23.99
CA PRO A 68 -13.51 -4.12 -23.62
C PRO A 68 -14.13 -5.44 -23.10
N GLY A 69 -14.70 -5.39 -21.90
CA GLY A 69 -15.34 -6.53 -21.24
C GLY A 69 -14.38 -7.54 -20.62
N THR A 70 -13.09 -7.24 -20.59
CA THR A 70 -12.04 -8.06 -19.96
C THR A 70 -11.28 -7.21 -18.97
N PHE A 71 -10.99 -7.74 -17.78
CA PHE A 71 -10.14 -7.11 -16.78
C PHE A 71 -8.72 -7.67 -16.89
N THR A 72 -7.81 -6.88 -17.44
CA THR A 72 -6.43 -7.28 -17.73
C THR A 72 -5.52 -6.91 -16.56
N ILE A 73 -4.92 -7.91 -15.92
CA ILE A 73 -4.07 -7.75 -14.74
C ILE A 73 -2.62 -8.06 -15.13
N GLY A 74 -1.71 -7.12 -14.85
CA GLY A 74 -0.27 -7.30 -14.99
C GLY A 74 0.35 -7.89 -13.72
N THR A 75 1.37 -8.73 -13.88
CA THR A 75 2.29 -9.14 -12.82
C THR A 75 3.62 -9.61 -13.39
N ASP A 76 4.68 -9.70 -12.56
CA ASP A 76 6.00 -10.14 -13.02
C ASP A 76 6.07 -11.66 -13.29
N ASN A 77 7.12 -12.07 -13.93
CA ASN A 77 7.43 -13.47 -14.21
C ASN A 77 8.96 -13.72 -14.01
N PRO A 78 9.36 -14.63 -13.11
CA PRO A 78 8.54 -15.63 -12.37
C PRO A 78 7.57 -15.02 -11.33
N ALA A 79 6.39 -15.62 -11.20
CA ALA A 79 5.42 -15.28 -10.15
C ALA A 79 5.76 -16.05 -8.87
N TYR A 80 6.13 -15.34 -7.80
CA TYR A 80 6.70 -15.94 -6.60
C TYR A 80 5.67 -16.19 -5.49
N PRO A 81 5.78 -17.33 -4.76
CA PRO A 81 5.12 -17.48 -3.47
C PRO A 81 5.64 -16.48 -2.41
N PRO A 82 4.83 -16.11 -1.44
CA PRO A 82 3.46 -16.56 -1.15
C PRO A 82 2.39 -15.78 -1.93
N TYR A 83 2.78 -14.92 -2.85
CA TYR A 83 1.88 -14.07 -3.62
C TYR A 83 1.15 -14.85 -4.72
N PHE A 84 1.86 -15.78 -5.35
CA PHE A 84 1.36 -16.70 -6.37
C PHE A 84 1.85 -18.11 -6.03
N GLU A 85 0.95 -19.06 -5.78
CA GLU A 85 1.35 -20.40 -5.36
C GLU A 85 1.93 -21.22 -6.53
N ILE A 86 2.91 -22.06 -6.19
CA ILE A 86 3.46 -23.05 -7.12
C ILE A 86 2.39 -24.13 -7.35
N VAL A 87 2.10 -24.39 -8.61
CA VAL A 87 1.12 -25.42 -9.01
C VAL A 87 1.80 -26.64 -9.63
N ASP A 88 1.25 -27.82 -9.32
CA ASP A 88 1.64 -29.09 -9.93
C ASP A 88 0.38 -29.74 -10.57
N PRO A 89 0.32 -29.94 -11.87
CA PRO A 89 1.37 -29.91 -12.91
C PRO A 89 1.84 -28.52 -13.27
N PRO A 90 2.94 -28.44 -14.08
CA PRO A 90 3.62 -27.18 -14.37
C PRO A 90 2.66 -26.08 -14.80
N VAL A 91 3.05 -24.87 -14.42
CA VAL A 91 2.35 -23.62 -14.73
C VAL A 91 1.99 -23.48 -16.20
N THR A 92 0.93 -22.71 -16.46
CA THR A 92 0.49 -22.39 -17.82
C THR A 92 1.43 -21.38 -18.48
N ASP A 93 1.93 -21.67 -19.69
CA ASP A 93 2.71 -20.70 -20.48
C ASP A 93 1.98 -19.35 -20.57
N PRO A 94 2.64 -18.21 -20.32
CA PRO A 94 4.08 -17.97 -20.19
C PRO A 94 4.66 -18.02 -18.75
N TRP A 95 3.87 -18.40 -17.75
CA TRP A 95 4.25 -18.31 -16.35
C TRP A 95 5.36 -19.29 -15.97
N GLU A 96 6.19 -18.85 -15.03
CA GLU A 96 7.26 -19.65 -14.43
C GLU A 96 7.08 -19.64 -12.91
N LEU A 97 7.28 -20.76 -12.25
CA LEU A 97 7.20 -20.99 -10.82
C LEU A 97 5.76 -21.00 -10.27
N GLY A 98 5.12 -19.85 -10.05
CA GLY A 98 3.71 -19.72 -9.69
C GLY A 98 2.82 -19.41 -10.90
N ASP A 99 1.52 -19.68 -10.77
CA ASP A 99 0.54 -19.39 -11.82
C ASP A 99 -0.54 -18.43 -11.30
N PRO A 100 -0.52 -17.14 -11.69
CA PRO A 100 -1.46 -16.15 -11.21
C PRO A 100 -2.91 -16.43 -11.64
N THR A 101 -3.14 -17.29 -12.65
CA THR A 101 -4.47 -17.57 -13.15
C THR A 101 -5.29 -18.51 -12.25
N THR A 102 -4.67 -19.11 -11.24
CA THR A 102 -5.30 -20.13 -10.38
C THR A 102 -6.24 -19.55 -9.33
N GLY A 103 -5.97 -18.34 -8.84
CA GLY A 103 -6.62 -17.75 -7.68
C GLY A 103 -5.98 -18.21 -6.35
N THR A 104 -4.78 -18.81 -6.40
CA THR A 104 -4.05 -19.30 -5.22
C THR A 104 -2.78 -18.51 -4.99
N GLY A 105 -2.50 -18.18 -3.73
CA GLY A 105 -1.51 -17.20 -3.31
C GLY A 105 -2.15 -15.85 -3.04
N PHE A 106 -1.48 -15.03 -2.22
CA PHE A 106 -2.05 -13.79 -1.68
C PHE A 106 -2.55 -12.83 -2.78
N GLU A 107 -1.71 -12.50 -3.74
CA GLU A 107 -2.07 -11.53 -4.78
C GLU A 107 -2.96 -12.13 -5.87
N SER A 108 -2.83 -13.42 -6.16
CA SER A 108 -3.78 -14.08 -7.06
C SER A 108 -5.19 -14.09 -6.46
N ALA A 109 -5.34 -14.46 -5.18
CA ALA A 109 -6.62 -14.44 -4.49
C ALA A 109 -7.19 -13.02 -4.39
N PHE A 110 -6.36 -12.04 -4.01
CA PHE A 110 -6.73 -10.63 -3.97
C PHE A 110 -7.22 -10.12 -5.34
N ALA A 111 -6.51 -10.42 -6.41
CA ALA A 111 -6.83 -9.97 -7.76
C ALA A 111 -8.21 -10.47 -8.22
N TYR A 112 -8.52 -11.74 -7.96
CA TYR A 112 -9.84 -12.29 -8.30
C TYR A 112 -10.95 -11.73 -7.41
N ALA A 113 -10.70 -11.50 -6.12
CA ALA A 113 -11.66 -10.85 -5.25
C ALA A 113 -11.91 -9.39 -5.66
N LEU A 114 -10.86 -8.65 -6.05
CA LEU A 114 -10.98 -7.30 -6.61
C LEU A 114 -11.82 -7.30 -7.89
N ALA A 115 -11.53 -8.21 -8.81
CA ALA A 115 -12.30 -8.35 -10.05
C ALA A 115 -13.79 -8.66 -9.78
N GLU A 116 -14.09 -9.52 -8.80
CA GLU A 116 -15.46 -9.84 -8.40
C GLU A 116 -16.18 -8.61 -7.80
N GLN A 117 -15.50 -7.82 -6.95
CA GLN A 117 -16.05 -6.57 -6.41
C GLN A 117 -16.36 -5.55 -7.50
N LEU A 118 -15.57 -5.53 -8.58
CA LEU A 118 -15.79 -4.70 -9.76
C LEU A 118 -16.83 -5.31 -10.74
N GLY A 119 -17.41 -6.49 -10.43
CA GLY A 119 -18.45 -7.15 -11.21
C GLY A 119 -17.95 -8.00 -12.38
N PHE A 120 -16.64 -8.29 -12.46
CA PHE A 120 -16.10 -9.23 -13.45
C PHE A 120 -16.21 -10.68 -12.97
N THR A 121 -16.52 -11.59 -13.86
CA THR A 121 -16.42 -13.03 -13.60
C THR A 121 -14.97 -13.49 -13.78
N LYS A 122 -14.62 -14.65 -13.20
CA LYS A 122 -13.27 -15.22 -13.34
C LYS A 122 -12.84 -15.39 -14.81
N ASP A 123 -13.76 -15.74 -15.69
CA ASP A 123 -13.50 -15.93 -17.13
C ASP A 123 -13.25 -14.61 -17.88
N GLN A 124 -13.57 -13.48 -17.28
CA GLN A 124 -13.31 -12.13 -17.82
C GLN A 124 -11.97 -11.57 -17.33
N VAL A 125 -11.27 -12.25 -16.42
CA VAL A 125 -9.93 -11.87 -15.97
C VAL A 125 -8.89 -12.45 -16.90
N THR A 126 -7.96 -11.61 -17.35
CA THR A 126 -6.81 -12.01 -18.17
C THR A 126 -5.52 -11.49 -17.52
N TRP A 127 -4.50 -12.33 -17.50
CA TRP A 127 -3.19 -11.98 -16.97
C TRP A 127 -2.18 -11.69 -18.07
N THR A 128 -1.30 -10.73 -17.83
CA THR A 128 -0.19 -10.38 -18.74
C THR A 128 1.12 -10.23 -17.96
N VAL A 129 2.23 -10.62 -18.58
CA VAL A 129 3.55 -10.46 -17.96
C VAL A 129 4.00 -9.01 -18.06
N VAL A 130 4.27 -8.41 -16.90
CA VAL A 130 4.77 -7.04 -16.76
C VAL A 130 5.98 -7.09 -15.82
N PRO A 131 7.21 -6.93 -16.32
CA PRO A 131 8.40 -6.85 -15.46
C PRO A 131 8.24 -5.76 -14.40
N PHE A 132 8.64 -6.04 -13.15
CA PHE A 132 8.45 -5.17 -11.99
C PHE A 132 8.71 -3.68 -12.27
N ALA A 133 9.88 -3.35 -12.83
CA ALA A 133 10.22 -1.95 -13.11
C ALA A 133 9.32 -1.29 -14.19
N ASN A 134 8.66 -2.08 -15.04
CA ASN A 134 7.78 -1.58 -16.09
C ASN A 134 6.37 -1.24 -15.57
N SER A 135 5.95 -1.81 -14.43
CA SER A 135 4.63 -1.53 -13.85
C SER A 135 4.46 -0.04 -13.56
N PHE A 136 5.47 0.62 -12.98
CA PHE A 136 5.47 2.03 -12.63
C PHE A 136 6.35 2.94 -13.51
N ALA A 137 6.94 2.41 -14.59
CA ALA A 137 7.66 3.24 -15.57
C ALA A 137 6.69 4.22 -16.26
N PRO A 138 7.14 5.41 -16.69
CA PRO A 138 6.30 6.33 -17.45
C PRO A 138 5.89 5.76 -18.81
N GLY A 139 4.71 6.16 -19.31
CA GLY A 139 4.18 5.79 -20.63
C GLY A 139 2.96 4.88 -20.57
N ASP A 140 2.45 4.54 -21.75
CA ASP A 140 1.21 3.75 -21.91
C ASP A 140 1.37 2.34 -21.34
N LYS A 141 0.31 1.86 -20.70
CA LYS A 141 0.24 0.51 -20.12
C LYS A 141 -0.61 -0.42 -20.98
N GLN A 142 -0.30 -1.70 -20.92
CA GLN A 142 -1.04 -2.75 -21.65
C GLN A 142 -1.87 -3.60 -20.68
N PHE A 143 -2.37 -2.97 -19.61
CA PHE A 143 -3.16 -3.57 -18.56
C PHE A 143 -4.16 -2.55 -17.99
N ASP A 144 -5.19 -3.03 -17.33
CA ASP A 144 -6.09 -2.22 -16.52
C ASP A 144 -5.48 -1.91 -15.16
N VAL A 145 -4.89 -2.93 -14.54
CA VAL A 145 -4.19 -2.86 -13.27
C VAL A 145 -2.95 -3.76 -13.30
N ASP A 146 -1.97 -3.43 -12.45
CA ASP A 146 -0.82 -4.32 -12.17
C ASP A 146 -0.77 -4.61 -10.67
N ILE A 147 -0.63 -5.89 -10.31
CA ILE A 147 -0.59 -6.41 -8.95
C ILE A 147 0.69 -7.23 -8.82
N ASN A 148 1.71 -6.67 -8.20
CA ASN A 148 3.09 -7.16 -8.30
C ASN A 148 3.96 -6.70 -7.12
N GLN A 149 3.45 -6.79 -5.90
CA GLN A 149 4.13 -6.35 -4.68
C GLN A 149 4.68 -4.92 -4.81
N VAL A 150 3.95 -4.03 -5.46
CA VAL A 150 4.40 -2.65 -5.69
C VAL A 150 4.01 -1.78 -4.51
N SER A 151 4.98 -1.46 -3.67
CA SER A 151 4.77 -0.49 -2.59
C SER A 151 4.50 0.90 -3.14
N TYR A 152 3.60 1.63 -2.49
CA TYR A 152 3.37 3.04 -2.78
C TYR A 152 4.67 3.84 -2.58
N SER A 153 4.95 4.75 -3.51
CA SER A 153 5.90 5.84 -3.29
C SER A 153 5.49 7.11 -4.06
N PRO A 154 5.81 8.30 -3.54
CA PRO A 154 5.53 9.56 -4.23
C PRO A 154 6.20 9.65 -5.61
N GLU A 155 7.35 9.02 -5.81
CA GLU A 155 8.07 9.00 -7.08
C GLU A 155 7.32 8.17 -8.12
N ARG A 156 6.82 7.00 -7.74
CA ARG A 156 6.02 6.12 -8.61
C ARG A 156 4.71 6.79 -9.00
N ALA A 157 4.05 7.44 -8.04
CA ALA A 157 2.78 8.15 -8.23
C ALA A 157 2.87 9.35 -9.20
N GLN A 158 4.07 9.81 -9.56
CA GLN A 158 4.24 10.81 -10.63
C GLN A 158 3.97 10.23 -12.01
N ASN A 159 4.24 8.94 -12.22
CA ASN A 159 4.19 8.29 -13.53
C ASN A 159 2.95 7.42 -13.75
N VAL A 160 2.34 6.94 -12.67
CA VAL A 160 1.20 6.01 -12.67
C VAL A 160 0.21 6.43 -11.59
N ASP A 161 -1.00 5.93 -11.64
CA ASP A 161 -1.89 5.99 -10.49
C ASP A 161 -1.62 4.78 -9.60
N MET A 162 -1.77 4.99 -8.30
CA MET A 162 -1.59 3.96 -7.29
C MET A 162 -2.80 3.98 -6.36
N SER A 163 -3.36 2.82 -6.11
CA SER A 163 -4.54 2.68 -5.24
C SER A 163 -4.20 2.93 -3.76
N ASP A 164 -5.23 3.00 -2.95
CA ASP A 164 -5.11 2.78 -1.50
C ASP A 164 -4.45 1.43 -1.21
N GLY A 165 -3.85 1.30 -0.02
CA GLY A 165 -3.11 0.11 0.36
C GLY A 165 -4.02 -1.12 0.52
N TYR A 166 -3.62 -2.25 -0.08
CA TYR A 166 -4.28 -3.54 0.15
C TYR A 166 -3.50 -4.45 1.10
N TYR A 167 -2.24 -4.16 1.40
CA TYR A 167 -1.42 -4.89 2.38
C TYR A 167 -0.35 -3.98 2.97
N PHE A 168 -0.30 -3.87 4.30
CA PHE A 168 0.70 -3.11 5.05
C PHE A 168 1.79 -4.05 5.53
N LEU A 169 3.05 -3.67 5.36
CA LEU A 169 4.18 -4.56 5.56
C LEU A 169 5.39 -3.87 6.18
N ASN A 170 6.29 -4.69 6.73
CA ASN A 170 7.62 -4.28 7.17
C ASN A 170 8.69 -4.80 6.20
N GLN A 171 9.82 -4.13 6.17
CA GLN A 171 11.02 -4.61 5.51
C GLN A 171 11.77 -5.59 6.40
N ALA A 172 12.44 -6.59 5.83
CA ALA A 172 13.19 -7.60 6.56
C ALA A 172 14.61 -7.79 6.03
N VAL A 173 15.51 -8.13 6.93
CA VAL A 173 16.90 -8.44 6.63
C VAL A 173 17.09 -9.94 6.61
N VAL A 174 17.63 -10.48 5.51
CA VAL A 174 17.97 -11.89 5.36
C VAL A 174 19.48 -12.04 5.23
N ALA A 175 20.06 -12.99 5.98
CA ALA A 175 21.48 -13.31 5.98
C ALA A 175 21.75 -14.82 6.00
N ASN A 176 22.99 -15.21 5.76
CA ASN A 176 23.42 -16.60 5.97
C ASN A 176 23.57 -16.92 7.46
N LYS A 177 23.04 -18.04 7.92
CA LYS A 177 23.21 -18.55 9.30
C LYS A 177 24.68 -18.59 9.71
N GLY A 178 24.94 -18.23 10.96
CA GLY A 178 26.28 -18.28 11.52
C GLY A 178 27.22 -17.14 11.15
N THR A 179 26.81 -16.20 10.30
CA THR A 179 27.57 -14.97 9.98
C THR A 179 27.39 -13.92 11.07
N ASP A 180 28.19 -12.86 11.05
CA ASP A 180 28.00 -11.73 11.96
C ASP A 180 26.73 -10.94 11.61
N ALA A 181 26.35 -10.89 10.35
CA ALA A 181 25.07 -10.32 9.91
C ALA A 181 23.88 -11.01 10.59
N ALA A 182 23.91 -12.36 10.68
CA ALA A 182 22.85 -13.14 11.33
C ALA A 182 22.72 -12.93 12.84
N LYS A 183 23.64 -12.20 13.48
CA LYS A 183 23.65 -11.91 14.90
C LYS A 183 23.24 -10.46 15.20
N ALA A 184 23.00 -9.65 14.18
CA ALA A 184 22.61 -8.26 14.35
C ALA A 184 21.23 -8.19 15.02
N THR A 185 21.10 -7.37 16.06
CA THR A 185 19.86 -7.13 16.79
C THR A 185 19.43 -5.66 16.77
N THR A 186 20.26 -4.79 16.20
CA THR A 186 20.02 -3.36 16.12
C THR A 186 20.27 -2.85 14.70
N LEU A 187 19.61 -1.76 14.31
CA LEU A 187 19.88 -1.09 13.02
C LEU A 187 21.33 -0.60 12.96
N THR A 188 21.89 -0.17 14.10
CA THR A 188 23.29 0.25 14.17
C THR A 188 24.26 -0.88 13.81
N ALA A 189 23.98 -2.12 14.17
CA ALA A 189 24.82 -3.28 13.84
C ALA A 189 24.81 -3.60 12.33
N LEU A 190 23.82 -3.15 11.58
CA LEU A 190 23.72 -3.33 10.12
C LEU A 190 24.62 -2.34 9.35
N LYS A 191 25.03 -1.21 9.96
CA LYS A 191 25.71 -0.11 9.25
C LYS A 191 27.08 -0.49 8.67
N ASP A 192 27.79 -1.42 9.28
CA ASP A 192 29.11 -1.86 8.81
C ASP A 192 29.02 -3.05 7.83
N LEU A 193 27.81 -3.57 7.58
CA LEU A 193 27.58 -4.68 6.68
C LEU A 193 27.52 -4.21 5.22
N LYS A 194 27.87 -5.11 4.31
CA LYS A 194 27.65 -4.93 2.88
C LYS A 194 26.25 -5.45 2.54
N LEU A 195 25.30 -4.53 2.41
CA LEU A 195 23.90 -4.83 2.14
C LEU A 195 23.60 -4.80 0.65
N GLY A 196 22.55 -5.49 0.24
CA GLY A 196 22.05 -5.46 -1.12
C GLY A 196 20.54 -5.60 -1.21
N ALA A 197 19.98 -5.09 -2.32
CA ALA A 197 18.56 -5.23 -2.66
C ALA A 197 18.36 -5.14 -4.18
N GLN A 198 17.15 -5.46 -4.63
CA GLN A 198 16.77 -5.26 -6.02
C GLN A 198 16.62 -3.77 -6.34
N VAL A 199 17.01 -3.38 -7.55
CA VAL A 199 16.92 -2.00 -8.04
C VAL A 199 15.46 -1.50 -8.05
N GLY A 200 15.27 -0.24 -7.63
CA GLY A 200 13.97 0.43 -7.69
C GLY A 200 12.95 -0.01 -6.64
N THR A 201 13.36 -0.86 -5.66
CA THR A 201 12.50 -1.30 -4.55
C THR A 201 12.54 -0.32 -3.37
N THR A 202 11.51 -0.34 -2.54
CA THR A 202 11.48 0.31 -1.23
C THR A 202 12.48 -0.34 -0.27
N SER A 203 12.80 -1.62 -0.46
CA SER A 203 13.88 -2.32 0.25
C SER A 203 15.24 -1.63 0.03
N PHE A 204 15.54 -1.20 -1.20
CA PHE A 204 16.74 -0.42 -1.47
C PHE A 204 16.71 0.96 -0.80
N ALA A 205 15.56 1.64 -0.84
CA ALA A 205 15.37 2.90 -0.11
C ALA A 205 15.54 2.72 1.41
N THR A 206 15.01 1.64 1.98
CA THR A 206 15.21 1.28 3.39
C THR A 206 16.70 1.11 3.74
N ILE A 207 17.49 0.50 2.86
CA ILE A 207 18.95 0.42 3.08
C ILE A 207 19.55 1.82 3.11
N THR A 208 19.26 2.68 2.14
CA THR A 208 19.91 4.00 2.00
C THR A 208 19.46 4.99 3.05
N ASP A 209 18.19 5.03 3.39
CA ASP A 209 17.55 6.12 4.14
C ASP A 209 17.36 5.76 5.62
N VAL A 210 17.07 4.48 5.92
CA VAL A 210 16.81 4.02 7.29
C VAL A 210 18.06 3.41 7.92
N ILE A 211 18.67 2.40 7.27
CA ILE A 211 19.87 1.74 7.79
C ILE A 211 21.09 2.67 7.64
N ALA A 212 21.19 3.36 6.49
CA ALA A 212 22.27 4.29 6.14
C ALA A 212 23.67 3.66 6.38
N PRO A 213 24.04 2.59 5.67
CA PRO A 213 25.27 1.87 5.92
C PRO A 213 26.51 2.71 5.55
N THR A 214 27.66 2.36 6.15
CA THR A 214 28.95 3.04 5.88
C THR A 214 29.53 2.66 4.52
N LYS A 215 29.06 1.55 3.94
CA LYS A 215 29.46 1.06 2.61
C LYS A 215 28.32 1.26 1.63
N ASP A 216 28.62 1.60 0.39
CA ASP A 216 27.63 1.68 -0.67
C ASP A 216 26.90 0.33 -0.81
N PRO A 217 25.55 0.33 -0.78
CA PRO A 217 24.79 -0.91 -0.99
C PRO A 217 24.96 -1.45 -2.39
N SER A 218 24.90 -2.77 -2.52
CA SER A 218 24.91 -3.44 -3.83
C SER A 218 23.51 -3.48 -4.42
N VAL A 219 23.41 -3.17 -5.71
CA VAL A 219 22.14 -3.15 -6.44
C VAL A 219 22.10 -4.31 -7.42
N TYR A 220 20.97 -5.00 -7.49
CA TYR A 220 20.75 -6.16 -8.34
C TYR A 220 19.51 -5.99 -9.20
N ASP A 221 19.49 -6.58 -10.38
CA ASP A 221 18.34 -6.49 -11.29
C ASP A 221 17.12 -7.27 -10.76
N THR A 222 17.35 -8.35 -9.98
CA THR A 222 16.33 -9.20 -9.41
C THR A 222 16.69 -9.63 -7.99
N ASN A 223 15.68 -10.05 -7.19
CA ASN A 223 15.91 -10.68 -5.89
C ASN A 223 16.74 -11.96 -6.03
N ASP A 224 16.54 -12.76 -7.07
CA ASP A 224 17.34 -13.97 -7.30
C ASP A 224 18.82 -13.67 -7.49
N ALA A 225 19.15 -12.59 -8.19
CA ALA A 225 20.54 -12.14 -8.32
C ALA A 225 21.14 -11.67 -6.98
N ALA A 226 20.35 -10.99 -6.14
CA ALA A 226 20.75 -10.60 -4.80
C ALA A 226 20.97 -11.83 -3.89
N ILE A 227 20.08 -12.82 -3.95
CA ILE A 227 20.18 -14.10 -3.22
C ILE A 227 21.43 -14.87 -3.66
N ALA A 228 21.70 -14.93 -4.98
CA ALA A 228 22.89 -15.57 -5.50
C ALA A 228 24.18 -14.89 -4.97
N ALA A 229 24.21 -13.56 -4.91
CA ALA A 229 25.33 -12.81 -4.35
C ALA A 229 25.50 -13.04 -2.83
N LEU A 230 24.40 -13.14 -2.08
CA LEU A 230 24.42 -13.47 -0.66
C LEU A 230 24.94 -14.89 -0.41
N ASN A 231 24.48 -15.88 -1.19
CA ASN A 231 24.98 -17.27 -1.15
C ASN A 231 26.47 -17.36 -1.51
N ALA A 232 26.92 -16.54 -2.47
CA ALA A 232 28.33 -16.44 -2.85
C ALA A 232 29.18 -15.61 -1.87
N LYS A 233 28.58 -15.06 -0.79
CA LYS A 233 29.24 -14.22 0.21
C LYS A 233 29.86 -12.93 -0.37
N GLN A 234 29.28 -12.43 -1.46
CA GLN A 234 29.67 -11.15 -2.05
C GLN A 234 29.09 -9.95 -1.27
N ILE A 235 27.96 -10.20 -0.60
CA ILE A 235 27.30 -9.31 0.35
C ILE A 235 27.01 -10.07 1.65
N ASP A 236 26.76 -9.34 2.73
CA ASP A 236 26.55 -9.88 4.08
C ASP A 236 25.06 -10.16 4.34
N ALA A 237 24.16 -9.35 3.78
CA ALA A 237 22.72 -9.49 3.90
C ALA A 237 21.98 -8.82 2.73
N ILE A 238 20.71 -9.21 2.53
CA ILE A 238 19.77 -8.55 1.65
C ILE A 238 18.60 -7.99 2.45
N VAL A 239 17.98 -6.93 1.92
CA VAL A 239 16.72 -6.38 2.45
C VAL A 239 15.63 -6.63 1.43
N VAL A 240 14.50 -7.14 1.89
CA VAL A 240 13.31 -7.49 1.10
C VAL A 240 12.07 -7.31 1.97
N ASP A 241 10.90 -7.34 1.36
CA ASP A 241 9.62 -7.38 2.06
C ASP A 241 9.52 -8.60 2.99
N LEU A 242 8.91 -8.45 4.14
CA LEU A 242 8.86 -9.51 5.15
C LEU A 242 8.25 -10.83 4.62
N PRO A 243 7.12 -10.85 3.88
CA PRO A 243 6.61 -12.10 3.31
C PRO A 243 7.57 -12.75 2.31
N THR A 244 8.28 -11.93 1.51
CA THR A 244 9.33 -12.39 0.61
C THR A 244 10.49 -13.02 1.37
N ALA A 245 10.90 -12.44 2.51
CA ALA A 245 11.96 -12.99 3.36
C ALA A 245 11.62 -14.40 3.88
N PHE A 246 10.35 -14.65 4.22
CA PHE A 246 9.89 -15.98 4.63
C PHE A 246 10.01 -17.00 3.50
N PHE A 247 9.60 -16.63 2.27
CA PHE A 247 9.75 -17.53 1.13
C PHE A 247 11.23 -17.81 0.81
N ILE A 248 12.08 -16.78 0.79
CA ILE A 248 13.52 -16.92 0.55
C ILE A 248 14.14 -17.92 1.53
N THR A 249 13.86 -17.77 2.83
CA THR A 249 14.47 -18.59 3.86
C THR A 249 13.85 -19.98 3.97
N ALA A 250 12.63 -20.18 3.48
CA ALA A 250 11.96 -21.47 3.47
C ALA A 250 12.26 -22.31 2.21
N ALA A 251 12.44 -21.66 1.04
CA ALA A 251 12.45 -22.35 -0.24
C ALA A 251 13.67 -22.05 -1.14
N GLN A 252 14.30 -20.88 -1.00
CA GLN A 252 15.39 -20.48 -1.91
C GLN A 252 16.80 -20.58 -1.26
N MET A 253 16.86 -20.57 0.08
CA MET A 253 18.14 -20.58 0.81
C MET A 253 18.17 -21.59 1.94
N ASP A 254 18.83 -22.74 1.76
CA ASP A 254 19.00 -23.75 2.81
C ASP A 254 19.67 -23.18 4.08
N ASN A 255 20.56 -22.23 3.92
CA ASN A 255 21.30 -21.57 4.99
C ASN A 255 20.83 -20.14 5.29
N GLY A 256 19.65 -19.76 4.80
CA GLY A 256 19.05 -18.45 5.04
C GLY A 256 18.44 -18.34 6.44
N VAL A 257 18.45 -17.12 6.98
CA VAL A 257 17.73 -16.75 8.20
C VAL A 257 17.22 -15.31 8.09
N ILE A 258 15.99 -15.07 8.54
CA ILE A 258 15.49 -13.72 8.78
C ILE A 258 16.18 -13.21 10.03
N VAL A 259 16.99 -12.17 9.90
CA VAL A 259 17.74 -11.55 11.01
C VAL A 259 16.80 -10.73 11.88
N GLY A 260 15.92 -9.98 11.24
CA GLY A 260 14.91 -9.16 11.88
C GLY A 260 14.13 -8.36 10.85
N GLN A 261 13.04 -7.75 11.33
CA GLN A 261 12.22 -6.81 10.58
C GLN A 261 12.44 -5.39 11.06
N ILE A 262 12.25 -4.44 10.17
CA ILE A 262 12.32 -3.00 10.41
C ILE A 262 10.87 -2.51 10.45
N GLU A 263 10.39 -2.16 11.64
CA GLU A 263 9.04 -1.65 11.81
C GLU A 263 8.86 -0.31 11.12
N GLN A 264 7.73 -0.16 10.49
CA GLN A 264 7.29 1.10 9.90
C GLN A 264 6.57 1.96 10.95
N PRO A 265 6.54 3.29 10.80
CA PRO A 265 5.70 4.15 11.63
C PRO A 265 4.24 3.74 11.53
N GLU A 266 3.51 3.78 12.66
CA GLU A 266 2.05 3.52 12.71
C GLU A 266 1.24 4.76 12.25
N ASP A 267 1.57 5.33 11.10
CA ASP A 267 0.89 6.51 10.57
C ASP A 267 0.43 6.32 9.11
N ALA A 268 -0.14 7.37 8.53
CA ALA A 268 -0.66 7.35 7.17
C ALA A 268 0.40 7.09 6.08
N ASP A 269 1.68 7.19 6.45
CA ASP A 269 2.81 6.97 5.54
C ASP A 269 3.40 5.56 5.68
N ALA A 270 2.74 4.64 6.42
CA ALA A 270 3.17 3.25 6.54
C ALA A 270 3.28 2.58 5.16
N GLU A 271 4.37 1.84 4.94
CA GLU A 271 4.59 1.14 3.68
C GLU A 271 3.49 0.13 3.40
N HIS A 272 2.95 0.18 2.21
CA HIS A 272 1.87 -0.70 1.77
C HIS A 272 1.98 -1.02 0.30
N PHE A 273 1.50 -2.19 -0.10
CA PHE A 273 1.29 -2.52 -1.49
C PHE A 273 0.06 -1.81 -2.03
N SER A 274 0.20 -1.25 -3.23
CA SER A 274 -0.86 -0.60 -4.00
C SER A 274 -1.03 -1.28 -5.34
N VAL A 275 -2.26 -1.33 -5.81
CA VAL A 275 -2.55 -1.66 -7.21
C VAL A 275 -2.05 -0.51 -8.08
N VAL A 276 -1.28 -0.83 -9.11
CA VAL A 276 -0.80 0.17 -10.08
C VAL A 276 -1.75 0.26 -11.25
N LEU A 277 -2.09 1.48 -11.67
CA LEU A 277 -2.94 1.74 -12.82
C LEU A 277 -2.23 2.69 -13.80
N PRO A 278 -2.64 2.72 -15.07
CA PRO A 278 -2.20 3.77 -16.00
C PRO A 278 -2.41 5.15 -15.37
N LYS A 279 -1.53 6.10 -15.72
CA LYS A 279 -1.67 7.48 -15.20
C LYS A 279 -3.00 8.10 -15.65
N ASP A 280 -3.68 8.78 -14.71
CA ASP A 280 -5.02 9.36 -14.88
C ASP A 280 -6.08 8.31 -15.28
N SER A 281 -5.96 7.10 -14.75
CA SER A 281 -6.90 6.00 -15.02
C SER A 281 -8.29 6.32 -14.47
N PRO A 282 -9.35 6.19 -15.28
CA PRO A 282 -10.72 6.32 -14.79
C PRO A 282 -11.12 5.20 -13.82
N LEU A 283 -10.30 4.14 -13.69
CA LEU A 283 -10.58 3.00 -12.82
C LEU A 283 -10.07 3.21 -11.40
N THR A 284 -9.22 4.22 -11.13
CA THR A 284 -8.57 4.41 -9.83
C THR A 284 -9.56 4.52 -8.69
N ASP A 285 -10.61 5.33 -8.85
CA ASP A 285 -11.65 5.48 -7.82
C ASP A 285 -12.46 4.18 -7.63
N CYS A 286 -12.71 3.43 -8.69
CA CYS A 286 -13.42 2.15 -8.61
C CYS A 286 -12.61 1.09 -7.87
N VAL A 287 -11.30 1.02 -8.15
CA VAL A 287 -10.38 0.12 -7.45
C VAL A 287 -10.30 0.47 -5.96
N ASN A 288 -10.21 1.75 -5.60
CA ASN A 288 -10.18 2.18 -4.20
C ASN A 288 -11.50 1.85 -3.47
N GLN A 289 -12.65 2.05 -4.12
CA GLN A 289 -13.95 1.66 -3.57
C GLN A 289 -14.03 0.14 -3.34
N ALA A 290 -13.55 -0.66 -4.29
CA ALA A 290 -13.52 -2.12 -4.16
C ALA A 290 -12.60 -2.58 -3.03
N ILE A 291 -11.39 -2.01 -2.89
CA ILE A 291 -10.48 -2.29 -1.78
C ILE A 291 -11.12 -1.93 -0.44
N ALA A 292 -11.75 -0.74 -0.32
CA ALA A 292 -12.45 -0.32 0.90
C ALA A 292 -13.63 -1.26 1.24
N ALA A 293 -14.37 -1.75 0.25
CA ALA A 293 -15.42 -2.73 0.45
C ALA A 293 -14.87 -4.06 0.99
N MET A 294 -13.79 -4.59 0.40
CA MET A 294 -13.11 -5.82 0.84
C MET A 294 -12.50 -5.69 2.24
N GLN A 295 -12.03 -4.50 2.62
CA GLN A 295 -11.59 -4.22 3.99
C GLN A 295 -12.79 -4.22 4.96
N SER A 296 -13.88 -3.58 4.57
CA SER A 296 -15.07 -3.43 5.42
C SER A 296 -15.81 -4.74 5.66
N ASP A 297 -15.87 -5.64 4.68
CA ASP A 297 -16.58 -6.92 4.78
C ASP A 297 -15.69 -8.06 5.29
N GLY A 298 -14.38 -7.83 5.50
CA GLY A 298 -13.42 -8.79 6.01
C GLY A 298 -12.83 -9.73 4.94
N THR A 299 -13.15 -9.54 3.67
CA THR A 299 -12.60 -10.35 2.57
C THR A 299 -11.07 -10.23 2.51
N LEU A 300 -10.55 -9.00 2.63
CA LEU A 300 -9.10 -8.76 2.58
C LEU A 300 -8.38 -9.36 3.79
N ASP A 301 -8.97 -9.27 4.98
CA ASP A 301 -8.45 -9.91 6.19
C ASP A 301 -8.39 -11.44 6.05
N ALA A 302 -9.46 -12.04 5.49
CA ALA A 302 -9.51 -13.49 5.27
C ALA A 302 -8.41 -13.96 4.31
N ILE A 303 -8.22 -13.26 3.19
CA ILE A 303 -7.15 -13.54 2.22
C ILE A 303 -5.77 -13.38 2.87
N THR A 304 -5.56 -12.30 3.62
CA THR A 304 -4.30 -12.08 4.34
C THR A 304 -4.03 -13.18 5.37
N GLN A 305 -5.05 -13.58 6.11
CA GLN A 305 -4.91 -14.65 7.10
C GLN A 305 -4.61 -16.01 6.45
N GLU A 306 -5.23 -16.31 5.32
CA GLU A 306 -5.02 -17.58 4.61
C GLU A 306 -3.59 -17.71 4.07
N TRP A 307 -3.07 -16.64 3.47
CA TRP A 307 -1.83 -16.72 2.71
C TRP A 307 -0.59 -16.16 3.43
N LEU A 308 -0.78 -15.20 4.36
CA LEU A 308 0.32 -14.45 4.98
C LEU A 308 0.35 -14.53 6.53
N SER A 309 -0.61 -15.19 7.20
CA SER A 309 -0.67 -15.20 8.67
C SER A 309 0.61 -15.71 9.35
N ASP A 310 1.27 -16.70 8.75
CA ASP A 310 2.53 -17.27 9.25
C ASP A 310 3.77 -16.45 8.78
N LYS A 311 3.58 -15.33 8.09
CA LYS A 311 4.63 -14.54 7.45
C LYS A 311 4.81 -13.14 8.08
N ALA A 312 4.33 -12.96 9.30
CA ALA A 312 4.36 -11.67 9.99
C ALA A 312 5.20 -11.65 11.28
N ASP A 313 5.62 -12.82 11.80
CA ASP A 313 6.35 -12.92 13.07
C ASP A 313 7.85 -13.10 12.85
N ALA A 314 8.58 -12.00 12.95
CA ALA A 314 10.04 -11.98 12.91
C ALA A 314 10.59 -11.05 14.01
N PRO A 315 11.83 -11.28 14.51
CA PRO A 315 12.44 -10.37 15.48
C PRO A 315 12.48 -8.92 14.98
N VAL A 316 12.16 -7.95 15.85
CA VAL A 316 12.21 -6.53 15.51
C VAL A 316 13.57 -5.95 15.85
N PHE A 317 14.19 -5.22 14.91
CA PHE A 317 15.42 -4.51 15.17
C PHE A 317 15.20 -3.39 16.17
N GLN A 318 16.09 -3.30 17.14
CA GLN A 318 16.16 -2.14 18.02
C GLN A 318 16.91 -1.00 17.32
N PRO A 319 16.62 0.24 17.66
CA PRO A 319 17.30 1.44 17.10
C PRO A 319 18.81 1.44 17.21
#